data_ccc3933b1234b297be338d8c0bcc9b1e
#
_entry.id   ccc3933b1234b297be338d8c0bcc9b1e
#
_cell.length_a   1.000
_cell.length_b   1.000
_cell.length_c   1.000
_cell.angle_alpha   90.00
_cell.angle_beta   90.00
_cell.angle_gamma   90.00
#
_symmetry.space_group_name_H-M   'P 1'
#
loop_
_entity.id
_entity.type
_entity.pdbx_description
1 polymer ?
#
loop_
_entity_poly.entity_id
_entity_poly.type
_entity_poly.pdbx_seq_one_letter_code
_entity_poly.pdbx_strand_id
1 'polypeptide(L)'
;MSKRRLSILLAALFITGYAAYLSYQFFTVQQIPTELIAVLRPAPKQLQEFKLIDQNKNSFTLDHLKNTNTLLFFGYTSCPDICPTTLTILNQLFNQLNKTRSSESYNIIFVSVDPQRDTTEKLSDYMNYFNRDFLAVTGTKTEIDQFARQFGAGYVIDGDVSGDNYLVSHTSSIFLINSQQNFIASFSPPHHAEIIASQLQLIEKL
;
A
#
# COMPACT_ATOMS: atom_id res chain seq x y z
N MET A 1 -22.22 22.23 57.28
CA MET A 1 -21.06 21.52 56.72
C MET A 1 -19.89 22.47 56.79
N SER A 2 -18.73 22.10 57.38
CA SER A 2 -17.61 23.03 57.47
C SER A 2 -17.00 23.26 56.08
N LYS A 3 -16.53 24.51 55.84
CA LYS A 3 -15.87 24.88 54.55
C LYS A 3 -14.79 23.88 54.14
N ARG A 4 -14.06 23.31 55.11
CA ARG A 4 -13.03 22.29 54.89
C ARG A 4 -13.59 20.95 54.35
N ARG A 5 -14.77 20.50 54.80
CA ARG A 5 -15.42 19.27 54.30
C ARG A 5 -15.93 19.47 52.87
N LEU A 6 -16.45 20.66 52.55
CA LEU A 6 -16.89 21.00 51.19
C LEU A 6 -15.70 21.00 50.20
N SER A 7 -14.56 21.59 50.59
CA SER A 7 -13.36 21.61 49.77
C SER A 7 -12.81 20.19 49.49
N ILE A 8 -12.85 19.30 50.49
CA ILE A 8 -12.40 17.90 50.32
C ILE A 8 -13.33 17.16 49.36
N LEU A 9 -14.63 17.34 49.45
CA LEU A 9 -15.62 16.71 48.56
C LEU A 9 -15.45 17.20 47.11
N LEU A 10 -15.23 18.49 46.90
CA LEU A 10 -14.98 19.03 45.56
C LEU A 10 -13.66 18.51 44.96
N ALA A 11 -12.62 18.40 45.76
CA ALA A 11 -11.34 17.83 45.29
C ALA A 11 -11.47 16.34 44.92
N ALA A 12 -12.22 15.57 45.77
CA ALA A 12 -12.46 14.16 45.45
C ALA A 12 -13.29 13.98 44.17
N LEU A 13 -14.32 14.80 43.95
CA LEU A 13 -15.10 14.80 42.70
C LEU A 13 -14.25 15.15 41.49
N PHE A 14 -13.34 16.12 41.61
CA PHE A 14 -12.43 16.48 40.52
C PHE A 14 -11.46 15.36 40.20
N ILE A 15 -10.88 14.72 41.22
CA ILE A 15 -9.94 13.58 41.02
C ILE A 15 -10.65 12.39 40.38
N THR A 16 -11.85 12.03 40.81
CA THR A 16 -12.62 10.93 40.22
C THR A 16 -13.04 11.22 38.78
N GLY A 17 -13.48 12.46 38.49
CA GLY A 17 -13.82 12.92 37.14
C GLY A 17 -12.62 12.89 36.22
N TYR A 18 -11.46 13.35 36.71
CA TYR A 18 -10.21 13.30 35.91
C TYR A 18 -9.72 11.88 35.70
N ALA A 19 -9.80 11.01 36.70
CA ALA A 19 -9.47 9.58 36.55
C ALA A 19 -10.42 8.87 35.58
N ALA A 20 -11.73 9.17 35.61
CA ALA A 20 -12.70 8.65 34.65
C ALA A 20 -12.42 9.15 33.22
N TYR A 21 -12.05 10.42 33.08
CA TYR A 21 -11.64 11.01 31.79
C TYR A 21 -10.39 10.35 31.25
N LEU A 22 -9.36 10.13 32.07
CA LEU A 22 -8.14 9.41 31.65
C LEU A 22 -8.44 7.96 31.29
N SER A 23 -9.29 7.27 32.08
CA SER A 23 -9.75 5.91 31.75
C SER A 23 -10.50 5.88 30.42
N TYR A 24 -11.42 6.80 30.20
CA TYR A 24 -12.14 6.92 28.93
C TYR A 24 -11.18 7.13 27.76
N GLN A 25 -10.21 8.04 27.87
CA GLN A 25 -9.16 8.23 26.87
C GLN A 25 -8.33 6.96 26.63
N PHE A 26 -8.01 6.22 27.67
CA PHE A 26 -7.22 4.98 27.58
C PHE A 26 -8.02 3.83 26.94
N PHE A 27 -9.31 3.73 27.22
CA PHE A 27 -10.19 2.69 26.64
C PHE A 27 -10.72 3.05 25.26
N THR A 28 -10.70 4.31 24.84
CA THR A 28 -11.00 4.75 23.47
C THR A 28 -9.80 4.69 22.53
N VAL A 29 -8.69 4.04 22.92
CA VAL A 29 -7.66 3.64 21.94
C VAL A 29 -8.37 2.80 20.88
N GLN A 30 -8.45 3.36 19.70
CA GLN A 30 -9.13 2.79 18.54
C GLN A 30 -8.64 1.35 18.33
N GLN A 31 -9.50 0.39 18.67
CA GLN A 31 -9.14 -1.01 18.48
C GLN A 31 -9.07 -1.29 16.99
N ILE A 32 -7.88 -1.69 16.52
CA ILE A 32 -7.70 -2.10 15.12
C ILE A 32 -8.66 -3.26 14.85
N PRO A 33 -9.56 -3.13 13.83
CA PRO A 33 -10.42 -4.23 13.42
C PRO A 33 -9.61 -5.50 13.16
N THR A 34 -10.15 -6.66 13.55
CA THR A 34 -9.47 -7.95 13.41
C THR A 34 -9.08 -8.26 11.97
N GLU A 35 -9.88 -7.79 11.01
CA GLU A 35 -9.66 -7.93 9.57
C GLU A 35 -8.40 -7.18 9.07
N LEU A 36 -7.93 -6.21 9.86
CA LEU A 36 -6.75 -5.39 9.51
C LEU A 36 -5.48 -5.84 10.22
N ILE A 37 -5.54 -6.73 11.21
CA ILE A 37 -4.35 -7.14 12.01
C ILE A 37 -3.26 -7.74 11.13
N ALA A 38 -3.65 -8.57 10.14
CA ALA A 38 -2.71 -9.21 9.21
C ALA A 38 -2.31 -8.32 8.02
N VAL A 39 -2.97 -7.19 7.85
CA VAL A 39 -2.82 -6.29 6.69
C VAL A 39 -2.02 -5.06 7.05
N LEU A 40 -2.36 -4.42 8.18
CA LEU A 40 -1.69 -3.20 8.63
C LEU A 40 -0.27 -3.48 9.11
N ARG A 41 0.63 -2.57 8.80
CA ARG A 41 1.95 -2.56 9.44
C ARG A 41 1.82 -2.11 10.90
N PRO A 42 2.65 -2.68 11.81
CA PRO A 42 2.69 -2.24 13.22
C PRO A 42 2.98 -0.74 13.37
N ALA A 43 3.76 -0.17 12.43
CA ALA A 43 4.00 1.26 12.33
C ALA A 43 4.12 1.66 10.86
N PRO A 44 3.54 2.80 10.45
CA PRO A 44 3.77 3.38 9.12
C PRO A 44 5.27 3.56 8.86
N LYS A 45 5.71 3.22 7.65
CA LYS A 45 7.11 3.39 7.25
C LYS A 45 7.20 4.47 6.18
N GLN A 46 7.84 5.59 6.52
CA GLN A 46 8.13 6.64 5.56
C GLN A 46 9.04 6.10 4.46
N LEU A 47 8.63 6.26 3.20
CA LEU A 47 9.45 5.90 2.06
C LEU A 47 10.62 6.88 1.91
N GLN A 48 11.76 6.33 1.47
CA GLN A 48 12.96 7.11 1.16
C GLN A 48 12.94 7.49 -0.32
N GLU A 49 13.73 8.51 -0.68
CA GLU A 49 13.92 8.93 -2.06
C GLU A 49 14.33 7.74 -2.95
N PHE A 50 13.77 7.71 -4.12
CA PHE A 50 14.06 6.74 -5.17
C PHE A 50 13.93 7.40 -6.55
N LYS A 51 14.50 6.76 -7.55
CA LYS A 51 14.37 7.17 -8.93
C LYS A 51 14.07 5.94 -9.79
N LEU A 52 12.93 5.96 -10.47
CA LEU A 52 12.53 4.99 -11.48
C LEU A 52 12.12 5.74 -12.75
N ILE A 53 11.71 5.02 -13.78
CA ILE A 53 11.13 5.57 -15.01
C ILE A 53 9.75 4.94 -15.23
N ASP A 54 8.80 5.72 -15.73
CA ASP A 54 7.48 5.22 -16.11
C ASP A 54 7.43 4.70 -17.54
N GLN A 55 6.31 4.08 -17.92
CA GLN A 55 6.08 3.58 -19.28
C GLN A 55 6.11 4.67 -20.35
N ASN A 56 6.02 5.95 -19.98
CA ASN A 56 6.10 7.10 -20.88
C ASN A 56 7.50 7.74 -20.90
N LYS A 57 8.50 7.07 -20.30
CA LYS A 57 9.89 7.52 -20.18
C LYS A 57 10.08 8.75 -19.29
N ASN A 58 9.11 9.10 -18.46
CA ASN A 58 9.24 10.16 -17.48
C ASN A 58 9.93 9.65 -16.22
N SER A 59 10.63 10.54 -15.51
CA SER A 59 11.17 10.21 -14.19
C SER A 59 10.04 9.98 -13.21
N PHE A 60 10.09 8.87 -12.46
CA PHE A 60 9.17 8.52 -11.39
C PHE A 60 9.90 8.53 -10.06
N THR A 61 9.47 9.37 -9.14
CA THR A 61 10.14 9.66 -7.86
C THR A 61 9.14 9.64 -6.70
N LEU A 62 9.63 9.81 -5.48
CA LEU A 62 8.80 9.88 -4.28
C LEU A 62 7.69 10.96 -4.38
N ASP A 63 7.95 12.08 -5.04
CA ASP A 63 6.97 13.16 -5.23
C ASP A 63 5.70 12.73 -5.97
N HIS A 64 5.78 11.72 -6.83
CA HIS A 64 4.62 11.18 -7.56
C HIS A 64 3.65 10.38 -6.68
N LEU A 65 4.06 10.06 -5.45
CA LEU A 65 3.22 9.35 -4.47
C LEU A 65 2.51 10.30 -3.50
N LYS A 66 2.70 11.62 -3.63
CA LYS A 66 2.06 12.62 -2.76
C LYS A 66 0.57 12.78 -3.06
N ASN A 67 -0.19 13.07 -2.02
CA ASN A 67 -1.61 13.47 -2.08
C ASN A 67 -2.56 12.42 -2.68
N THR A 68 -2.12 11.19 -2.88
CA THR A 68 -2.95 10.09 -3.39
C THR A 68 -2.52 8.79 -2.76
N ASN A 69 -3.48 7.96 -2.38
CA ASN A 69 -3.18 6.60 -1.94
C ASN A 69 -2.74 5.76 -3.14
N THR A 70 -1.77 4.90 -2.93
CA THR A 70 -1.21 4.09 -4.01
C THR A 70 -1.22 2.61 -3.63
N LEU A 71 -1.81 1.79 -4.49
CA LEU A 71 -1.68 0.33 -4.47
C LEU A 71 -0.55 -0.06 -5.43
N LEU A 72 0.49 -0.67 -4.89
CA LEU A 72 1.71 -1.00 -5.62
C LEU A 72 1.90 -2.51 -5.66
N PHE A 73 2.26 -3.04 -6.83
CA PHE A 73 2.49 -4.45 -7.06
C PHE A 73 3.78 -4.68 -7.86
N PHE A 74 4.66 -5.54 -7.34
CA PHE A 74 5.88 -5.96 -8.05
C PHE A 74 5.59 -7.16 -8.96
N GLY A 75 6.12 -7.14 -10.17
CA GLY A 75 5.90 -8.21 -11.14
C GLY A 75 6.76 -8.04 -12.39
N TYR A 76 6.44 -8.76 -13.45
CA TYR A 76 7.06 -8.64 -14.78
C TYR A 76 6.08 -9.04 -15.87
N THR A 77 6.25 -8.47 -17.08
CA THR A 77 5.24 -8.65 -18.15
C THR A 77 5.17 -10.07 -18.70
N SER A 78 6.28 -10.82 -18.65
CA SER A 78 6.36 -12.21 -19.13
C SER A 78 5.95 -13.25 -18.06
N CYS A 79 5.34 -12.82 -16.93
CA CYS A 79 4.81 -13.71 -15.91
C CYS A 79 3.58 -14.46 -16.45
N PRO A 80 3.56 -15.81 -16.40
CA PRO A 80 2.51 -16.58 -17.05
C PRO A 80 1.18 -16.61 -16.30
N ASP A 81 1.13 -16.29 -14.99
CA ASP A 81 -0.06 -16.53 -14.15
C ASP A 81 -0.34 -15.43 -13.14
N ILE A 82 0.53 -15.25 -12.14
CA ILE A 82 0.25 -14.41 -10.96
C ILE A 82 0.08 -12.93 -11.33
N CYS A 83 0.93 -12.38 -12.21
CA CYS A 83 0.87 -10.96 -12.56
C CYS A 83 -0.42 -10.59 -13.31
N PRO A 84 -0.82 -11.29 -14.40
CA PRO A 84 -2.06 -10.98 -15.09
C PRO A 84 -3.30 -11.18 -14.20
N THR A 85 -3.30 -12.20 -13.34
CA THR A 85 -4.38 -12.44 -12.38
C THR A 85 -4.49 -11.29 -11.38
N THR A 86 -3.37 -10.86 -10.78
CA THR A 86 -3.35 -9.75 -9.82
C THR A 86 -3.77 -8.43 -10.47
N LEU A 87 -3.31 -8.12 -11.68
CA LEU A 87 -3.72 -6.90 -12.41
C LEU A 87 -5.20 -6.91 -12.75
N THR A 88 -5.78 -8.08 -13.08
CA THR A 88 -7.23 -8.21 -13.30
C THR A 88 -8.01 -7.90 -12.02
N ILE A 89 -7.56 -8.41 -10.87
CA ILE A 89 -8.16 -8.12 -9.56
C ILE A 89 -8.02 -6.64 -9.19
N LEU A 90 -6.84 -6.05 -9.43
CA LEU A 90 -6.61 -4.63 -9.21
C LEU A 90 -7.52 -3.75 -10.10
N ASN A 91 -7.78 -4.17 -11.33
CA ASN A 91 -8.71 -3.47 -12.21
C ASN A 91 -10.18 -3.57 -11.71
N GLN A 92 -10.60 -4.73 -11.22
CA GLN A 92 -11.90 -4.88 -10.57
C GLN A 92 -12.02 -3.97 -9.34
N LEU A 93 -11.01 -3.98 -8.48
CA LEU A 93 -10.92 -3.14 -7.28
C LEU A 93 -10.98 -1.65 -7.63
N PHE A 94 -10.16 -1.20 -8.59
CA PHE A 94 -10.13 0.19 -9.06
C PHE A 94 -11.50 0.66 -9.56
N ASN A 95 -12.16 -0.16 -10.38
CA ASN A 95 -13.50 0.14 -10.86
C ASN A 95 -14.54 0.19 -9.72
N GLN A 96 -14.40 -0.64 -8.69
CA GLN A 96 -15.28 -0.64 -7.53
C GLN A 96 -15.09 0.63 -6.70
N LEU A 97 -13.84 1.01 -6.40
CA LEU A 97 -13.51 2.22 -5.64
C LEU A 97 -14.01 3.49 -6.33
N ASN A 98 -13.84 3.58 -7.66
CA ASN A 98 -14.34 4.72 -8.45
C ASN A 98 -15.89 4.80 -8.46
N LYS A 99 -16.60 3.68 -8.42
CA LYS A 99 -18.08 3.66 -8.36
C LYS A 99 -18.61 4.08 -7.00
N THR A 100 -17.95 3.68 -5.92
CA THR A 100 -18.43 3.96 -4.55
C THR A 100 -18.14 5.40 -4.12
N ARG A 101 -17.50 6.23 -4.98
CA ARG A 101 -17.05 7.59 -4.63
C ARG A 101 -16.34 7.58 -3.28
N SER A 102 -15.38 6.66 -3.11
CA SER A 102 -14.46 6.74 -1.96
C SER A 102 -14.00 8.18 -1.80
N SER A 103 -13.93 8.68 -0.58
CA SER A 103 -13.41 10.02 -0.30
C SER A 103 -11.94 10.17 -0.73
N GLU A 104 -11.28 9.05 -0.91
CA GLU A 104 -9.87 8.94 -1.28
C GLU A 104 -9.73 8.46 -2.73
N SER A 105 -8.79 9.04 -3.45
CA SER A 105 -8.39 8.54 -4.77
C SER A 105 -7.25 7.53 -4.62
N TYR A 106 -7.25 6.52 -5.50
CA TYR A 106 -6.24 5.48 -5.51
C TYR A 106 -5.53 5.40 -6.86
N ASN A 107 -4.22 5.38 -6.84
CA ASN A 107 -3.40 5.03 -7.99
C ASN A 107 -3.03 3.55 -7.94
N ILE A 108 -2.94 2.91 -9.09
CA ILE A 108 -2.40 1.56 -9.24
C ILE A 108 -1.05 1.64 -9.95
N ILE A 109 -0.02 1.11 -9.30
CA ILE A 109 1.34 1.11 -9.84
C ILE A 109 1.88 -0.30 -9.94
N PHE A 110 2.24 -0.70 -11.15
CA PHE A 110 2.98 -1.92 -11.44
C PHE A 110 4.48 -1.62 -11.49
N VAL A 111 5.27 -2.30 -10.69
CA VAL A 111 6.73 -2.15 -10.66
C VAL A 111 7.36 -3.37 -11.32
N SER A 112 7.92 -3.20 -12.51
CA SER A 112 8.64 -4.29 -13.13
C SER A 112 9.96 -4.55 -12.45
N VAL A 113 10.19 -5.82 -12.12
CA VAL A 113 11.44 -6.34 -11.54
C VAL A 113 12.34 -7.02 -12.60
N ASP A 114 11.98 -6.89 -13.87
CA ASP A 114 12.71 -7.49 -15.00
C ASP A 114 13.07 -6.44 -16.06
N PRO A 115 13.99 -5.53 -15.75
CA PRO A 115 14.34 -4.43 -16.65
C PRO A 115 15.02 -4.89 -17.96
N GLN A 116 15.45 -6.16 -18.04
CA GLN A 116 16.05 -6.68 -19.27
C GLN A 116 15.00 -6.94 -20.34
N ARG A 117 13.83 -7.50 -19.97
CA ARG A 117 12.74 -7.81 -20.91
C ARG A 117 11.65 -6.76 -20.94
N ASP A 118 11.48 -5.99 -19.88
CA ASP A 118 10.37 -5.05 -19.72
C ASP A 118 10.82 -3.62 -20.06
N THR A 119 10.87 -3.33 -21.38
CA THR A 119 11.09 -1.95 -21.85
C THR A 119 9.88 -1.07 -21.54
N THR A 120 10.06 0.25 -21.58
CA THR A 120 8.97 1.22 -21.36
C THR A 120 7.82 1.04 -22.35
N GLU A 121 8.13 0.69 -23.60
CA GLU A 121 7.14 0.40 -24.64
C GLU A 121 6.33 -0.84 -24.29
N LYS A 122 7.00 -1.93 -23.90
CA LYS A 122 6.33 -3.18 -23.51
C LYS A 122 5.48 -3.00 -22.26
N LEU A 123 5.95 -2.18 -21.31
CA LEU A 123 5.16 -1.81 -20.12
C LEU A 123 3.92 -0.99 -20.50
N SER A 124 4.04 -0.06 -21.43
CA SER A 124 2.92 0.72 -21.95
C SER A 124 1.86 -0.17 -22.59
N ASP A 125 2.26 -1.09 -23.47
CA ASP A 125 1.34 -2.04 -24.11
C ASP A 125 0.68 -2.96 -23.09
N TYR A 126 1.43 -3.41 -22.09
CA TYR A 126 0.92 -4.30 -21.04
C TYR A 126 -0.11 -3.57 -20.15
N MET A 127 0.15 -2.33 -19.74
CA MET A 127 -0.85 -1.55 -18.99
C MET A 127 -2.08 -1.23 -19.84
N ASN A 128 -1.92 -0.86 -21.11
CA ASN A 128 -3.04 -0.60 -22.01
C ASN A 128 -3.98 -1.80 -22.18
N TYR A 129 -3.47 -3.02 -22.06
CA TYR A 129 -4.28 -4.24 -22.08
C TYR A 129 -5.15 -4.38 -20.82
N PHE A 130 -4.64 -4.05 -19.63
CA PHE A 130 -5.39 -4.17 -18.38
C PHE A 130 -6.21 -2.93 -18.05
N ASN A 131 -5.55 -1.78 -17.94
CA ASN A 131 -6.18 -0.50 -17.69
C ASN A 131 -5.22 0.65 -18.00
N ARG A 132 -5.65 1.59 -18.84
CA ARG A 132 -4.85 2.75 -19.26
C ARG A 132 -4.55 3.75 -18.13
N ASP A 133 -5.34 3.72 -17.06
CA ASP A 133 -5.16 4.57 -15.89
C ASP A 133 -4.09 4.00 -14.93
N PHE A 134 -3.59 2.78 -15.20
CA PHE A 134 -2.52 2.18 -14.40
C PHE A 134 -1.16 2.69 -14.85
N LEU A 135 -0.28 2.90 -13.89
CA LEU A 135 1.09 3.28 -14.14
C LEU A 135 2.00 2.06 -14.01
N ALA A 136 2.88 1.84 -14.99
CA ALA A 136 3.98 0.89 -14.86
C ALA A 136 5.30 1.63 -14.76
N VAL A 137 6.16 1.17 -13.86
CA VAL A 137 7.49 1.75 -13.64
C VAL A 137 8.55 0.67 -13.65
N THR A 138 9.76 1.05 -14.05
CA THR A 138 10.96 0.22 -14.04
C THR A 138 12.19 1.11 -13.81
N GLY A 139 13.38 0.55 -13.86
CA GLY A 139 14.63 1.27 -13.69
C GLY A 139 15.82 0.37 -13.89
N THR A 140 17.00 0.80 -13.53
CA THR A 140 18.15 -0.10 -13.42
C THR A 140 17.91 -1.14 -12.32
N LYS A 141 18.56 -2.28 -12.41
CA LYS A 141 18.48 -3.33 -11.37
C LYS A 141 18.76 -2.76 -9.97
N THR A 142 19.74 -1.90 -9.85
CA THR A 142 20.12 -1.28 -8.57
C THR A 142 19.00 -0.40 -8.01
N GLU A 143 18.35 0.41 -8.85
CA GLU A 143 17.24 1.29 -8.45
C GLU A 143 16.02 0.44 -8.04
N ILE A 144 15.69 -0.61 -8.78
CA ILE A 144 14.61 -1.54 -8.47
C ILE A 144 14.89 -2.25 -7.14
N ASP A 145 16.12 -2.76 -6.92
CA ASP A 145 16.53 -3.41 -5.67
C ASP A 145 16.40 -2.47 -4.46
N GLN A 146 16.80 -1.21 -4.61
CA GLN A 146 16.68 -0.19 -3.54
C GLN A 146 15.22 0.11 -3.22
N PHE A 147 14.39 0.23 -4.25
CA PHE A 147 12.97 0.50 -4.09
C PHE A 147 12.24 -0.70 -3.45
N ALA A 148 12.44 -1.91 -3.96
CA ALA A 148 11.80 -3.14 -3.44
C ALA A 148 12.15 -3.40 -1.96
N ARG A 149 13.40 -3.15 -1.53
CA ARG A 149 13.83 -3.28 -0.14
C ARG A 149 13.02 -2.40 0.83
N GLN A 150 12.49 -1.28 0.38
CA GLN A 150 11.67 -0.42 1.23
C GLN A 150 10.37 -1.11 1.68
N PHE A 151 9.85 -2.01 0.86
CA PHE A 151 8.65 -2.79 1.12
C PHE A 151 8.95 -4.17 1.75
N GLY A 152 10.22 -4.56 1.87
CA GLY A 152 10.59 -5.93 2.20
C GLY A 152 10.26 -6.90 1.05
N ALA A 153 10.05 -6.39 -0.15
CA ALA A 153 9.81 -7.19 -1.34
C ALA A 153 11.12 -7.72 -1.89
N GLY A 154 11.10 -8.98 -2.30
CA GLY A 154 12.23 -9.65 -2.93
C GLY A 154 11.82 -10.25 -4.28
N TYR A 155 12.81 -10.46 -5.14
CA TYR A 155 12.64 -11.21 -6.36
C TYR A 155 13.94 -11.95 -6.71
N VAL A 156 13.81 -13.08 -7.39
CA VAL A 156 14.92 -13.93 -7.83
C VAL A 156 14.65 -14.37 -9.27
N ILE A 157 15.63 -14.22 -10.11
CA ILE A 157 15.57 -14.71 -11.48
C ILE A 157 15.94 -16.21 -11.48
N ASP A 158 15.03 -17.04 -11.96
CA ASP A 158 15.19 -18.48 -12.02
C ASP A 158 15.56 -18.89 -13.45
N GLY A 159 16.77 -19.39 -13.65
CA GLY A 159 17.25 -19.88 -14.94
C GLY A 159 18.34 -19.05 -15.60
N ASP A 160 18.63 -19.37 -16.83
CA ASP A 160 19.66 -18.70 -17.64
C ASP A 160 19.08 -17.43 -18.29
N VAL A 161 19.63 -16.29 -17.91
CA VAL A 161 19.24 -14.96 -18.42
C VAL A 161 19.81 -14.68 -19.84
N SER A 162 20.56 -15.59 -20.42
CA SER A 162 21.09 -15.43 -21.81
C SER A 162 19.99 -15.53 -22.87
N GLY A 163 18.79 -16.00 -22.50
CA GLY A 163 17.61 -16.12 -23.36
C GLY A 163 16.38 -15.46 -22.74
N ASP A 164 15.27 -15.43 -23.49
CA ASP A 164 14.02 -14.80 -23.06
C ASP A 164 13.14 -15.72 -22.19
N ASN A 165 13.53 -16.97 -21.95
CA ASN A 165 12.72 -18.02 -21.34
C ASN A 165 13.09 -18.29 -19.87
N TYR A 166 13.28 -17.27 -19.05
CA TYR A 166 13.44 -17.43 -17.61
C TYR A 166 12.22 -16.96 -16.84
N LEU A 167 12.04 -17.51 -15.65
CA LEU A 167 11.01 -17.06 -14.71
C LEU A 167 11.63 -16.13 -13.66
N VAL A 168 10.78 -15.28 -13.08
CA VAL A 168 11.17 -14.45 -11.94
C VAL A 168 10.22 -14.74 -10.79
N SER A 169 10.75 -15.39 -9.75
CA SER A 169 10.04 -15.52 -8.48
C SER A 169 10.06 -14.19 -7.77
N HIS A 170 8.90 -13.67 -7.37
CA HIS A 170 8.80 -12.36 -6.73
C HIS A 170 7.75 -12.33 -5.62
N THR A 171 7.84 -11.35 -4.73
CA THR A 171 6.81 -11.08 -3.73
C THR A 171 5.51 -10.68 -4.43
N SER A 172 4.43 -11.44 -4.15
CA SER A 172 3.13 -11.27 -4.81
C SER A 172 2.14 -10.41 -4.02
N SER A 173 2.57 -9.78 -2.92
CA SER A 173 1.72 -8.89 -2.13
C SER A 173 1.45 -7.58 -2.85
N ILE A 174 0.25 -7.02 -2.62
CA ILE A 174 -0.11 -5.65 -2.99
C ILE A 174 0.20 -4.76 -1.78
N PHE A 175 0.93 -3.67 -1.99
CA PHE A 175 1.37 -2.75 -0.94
C PHE A 175 0.56 -1.46 -1.00
N LEU A 176 0.12 -0.95 0.15
CA LEU A 176 -0.58 0.32 0.26
C LEU A 176 0.36 1.40 0.79
N ILE A 177 0.49 2.45 0.02
CA ILE A 177 1.17 3.69 0.37
C ILE A 177 0.11 4.77 0.53
N ASN A 178 0.10 5.47 1.66
CA ASN A 178 -0.86 6.56 1.88
C ASN A 178 -0.42 7.87 1.20
N SER A 179 -1.32 8.85 1.18
CA SER A 179 -1.09 10.18 0.59
C SER A 179 0.08 10.97 1.20
N GLN A 180 0.59 10.53 2.36
CA GLN A 180 1.77 11.08 3.04
C GLN A 180 3.05 10.29 2.73
N GLN A 181 3.02 9.41 1.72
CA GLN A 181 4.15 8.58 1.29
C GLN A 181 4.63 7.58 2.34
N ASN A 182 3.75 7.13 3.23
CA ASN A 182 4.06 6.06 4.16
C ASN A 182 3.54 4.72 3.63
N PHE A 183 4.37 3.70 3.65
CA PHE A 183 3.93 2.31 3.48
C PHE A 183 3.20 1.88 4.76
N ILE A 184 1.88 1.62 4.65
CA ILE A 184 1.00 1.39 5.81
C ILE A 184 0.37 0.00 5.86
N ALA A 185 0.22 -0.69 4.72
CA ALA A 185 -0.42 -2.00 4.68
C ALA A 185 0.10 -2.87 3.55
N SER A 186 -0.04 -4.20 3.69
CA SER A 186 0.23 -5.16 2.63
C SER A 186 -0.85 -6.24 2.59
N PHE A 187 -1.37 -6.50 1.40
CA PHE A 187 -2.36 -7.53 1.14
C PHE A 187 -1.65 -8.74 0.52
N SER A 188 -1.65 -9.86 1.22
CA SER A 188 -1.05 -11.11 0.75
C SER A 188 -2.03 -11.94 -0.09
N PRO A 189 -1.58 -12.73 -1.07
CA PRO A 189 -2.43 -13.63 -1.81
C PRO A 189 -3.08 -14.70 -0.91
N PRO A 190 -4.25 -15.29 -1.28
CA PRO A 190 -5.00 -14.98 -2.50
C PRO A 190 -5.71 -13.63 -2.45
N HIS A 191 -5.68 -12.89 -3.57
CA HIS A 191 -6.32 -11.58 -3.65
C HIS A 191 -7.79 -11.70 -4.04
N HIS A 192 -8.65 -10.88 -3.41
CA HIS A 192 -10.06 -10.73 -3.72
C HIS A 192 -10.41 -9.23 -3.68
N ALA A 193 -10.93 -8.70 -4.78
CA ALA A 193 -11.20 -7.26 -4.92
C ALA A 193 -12.14 -6.74 -3.81
N GLU A 194 -13.20 -7.49 -3.48
CA GLU A 194 -14.18 -7.11 -2.47
C GLU A 194 -13.59 -7.08 -1.06
N ILE A 195 -12.70 -8.05 -0.75
CA ILE A 195 -12.04 -8.11 0.57
C ILE A 195 -11.08 -6.91 0.71
N ILE A 196 -10.26 -6.65 -0.31
CA ILE A 196 -9.34 -5.51 -0.30
C ILE A 196 -10.14 -4.19 -0.22
N ALA A 197 -11.24 -4.04 -0.98
CA ALA A 197 -12.08 -2.85 -0.92
C ALA A 197 -12.65 -2.61 0.49
N SER A 198 -13.15 -3.65 1.16
CA SER A 198 -13.66 -3.53 2.54
C SER A 198 -12.56 -3.17 3.53
N GLN A 199 -11.37 -3.74 3.39
CA GLN A 199 -10.21 -3.42 4.21
C GLN A 199 -9.73 -1.97 4.01
N LEU A 200 -9.70 -1.47 2.76
CA LEU A 200 -9.38 -0.07 2.46
C LEU A 200 -10.38 0.89 3.13
N GLN A 201 -11.69 0.60 3.06
CA GLN A 201 -12.72 1.39 3.74
C GLN A 201 -12.56 1.40 5.27
N LEU A 202 -12.06 0.32 5.87
CA LEU A 202 -11.75 0.29 7.30
C LEU A 202 -10.49 1.11 7.61
N ILE A 203 -9.48 1.05 6.75
CA ILE A 203 -8.23 1.84 6.89
C ILE A 203 -8.51 3.34 6.79
N GLU A 204 -9.39 3.77 5.88
CA GLU A 204 -9.80 5.18 5.74
C GLU A 204 -10.48 5.77 7.00
N LYS A 205 -10.95 4.93 7.92
CA LYS A 205 -11.62 5.34 9.16
C LYS A 205 -10.69 5.39 10.37
N LEU A 206 -9.44 4.93 10.22
CA LEU A 206 -8.44 4.96 11.29
C LEU A 206 -7.72 6.31 11.35
#